data_654771f411aaed9977a0243c55f92c9f
#
_entry.id   654771f411aaed9977a0243c55f92c9f
#
_cell.length_a   1.000
_cell.length_b   1.000
_cell.length_c   1.000
_cell.angle_alpha   90.00
_cell.angle_beta   90.00
_cell.angle_gamma   90.00
#
_symmetry.space_group_name_H-M   'P 1'
#
loop_
_entity.id
_entity.type
_entity.pdbx_description
1 polymer ?
#
loop_
_entity_poly.entity_id
_entity_poly.type
_entity_poly.pdbx_seq_one_letter_code
_entity_poly.pdbx_strand_id
1 'polypeptide(L)'
;SRTEKLYLGETTLNAEPVEGERTFVYDPETPVPSHGAESVLTTIAEAGSLLQPEPDYRPDVVSFVSAPLEKALPICGQIKVHLNVSTDVDDTAFTAKLMEVFPDGRAYNIRGGITTIAADLPEGQTYTPGQTAKVCVEMWDMNWTVQPGSCLRLDVSSSDFPQYAVHS
;
A
#
# COMPACT_ATOMS: atom_id res chain seq x y z
N SER A 1 5.36 -21.36 11.08
CA SER A 1 5.36 -19.95 10.61
C SER A 1 4.50 -19.11 11.54
N ARG A 2 4.83 -17.85 11.62
CA ARG A 2 4.22 -16.92 12.54
C ARG A 2 3.67 -15.72 11.77
N THR A 3 2.47 -15.25 12.16
CA THR A 3 1.87 -14.07 11.58
C THR A 3 2.20 -12.86 12.44
N GLU A 4 2.80 -11.85 11.83
CA GLU A 4 3.01 -10.54 12.44
C GLU A 4 1.90 -9.61 11.99
N LYS A 5 1.44 -8.74 12.89
CA LYS A 5 0.41 -7.74 12.59
C LYS A 5 0.91 -6.35 12.94
N LEU A 6 0.66 -5.42 12.03
CA LEU A 6 0.87 -4.00 12.28
C LEU A 6 -0.44 -3.27 12.04
N TYR A 7 -0.66 -2.20 12.79
CA TYR A 7 -1.90 -1.44 12.77
C TYR A 7 -1.64 -0.04 12.23
N LEU A 8 -2.52 0.42 11.32
CA LEU A 8 -2.40 1.73 10.70
C LEU A 8 -2.92 2.79 11.66
N GLY A 9 -2.06 3.77 11.96
CA GLY A 9 -2.47 5.00 12.61
C GLY A 9 -2.76 6.07 11.57
N GLU A 10 -2.65 7.33 11.94
CA GLU A 10 -2.80 8.43 10.99
C GLU A 10 -1.62 8.49 10.02
N THR A 11 -0.40 8.35 10.52
CA THR A 11 0.82 8.37 9.71
C THR A 11 1.80 7.26 10.08
N THR A 12 1.39 6.32 10.93
CA THR A 12 2.31 5.34 11.53
C THR A 12 1.81 3.92 11.34
N LEU A 13 2.77 2.98 11.36
CA LEU A 13 2.50 1.55 11.52
C LEU A 13 2.89 1.17 12.94
N ASN A 14 1.97 0.52 13.66
CA ASN A 14 2.10 0.32 15.10
C ASN A 14 1.94 -1.16 15.46
N ALA A 15 2.62 -1.58 16.52
CA ALA A 15 2.47 -2.94 17.04
C ALA A 15 1.13 -3.16 17.72
N GLU A 16 0.49 -2.10 18.23
CA GLU A 16 -0.78 -2.14 18.93
C GLU A 16 -1.85 -1.38 18.13
N PRO A 17 -3.13 -1.75 18.26
CA PRO A 17 -4.21 -1.04 17.58
C PRO A 17 -4.26 0.44 17.99
N VAL A 18 -4.41 1.31 16.99
CA VAL A 18 -4.57 2.74 17.16
C VAL A 18 -5.68 3.23 16.24
N GLU A 19 -6.25 4.38 16.54
CA GLU A 19 -7.21 5.03 15.66
C GLU A 19 -6.51 6.05 14.79
N GLY A 20 -6.97 6.17 13.54
CA GLY A 20 -6.48 7.17 12.62
C GLY A 20 -7.29 7.14 11.34
N GLU A 21 -7.34 8.28 10.67
CA GLU A 21 -8.05 8.44 9.41
C GLU A 21 -7.25 9.34 8.49
N ARG A 22 -7.18 8.94 7.22
CA ARG A 22 -6.56 9.75 6.17
C ARG A 22 -7.52 9.83 5.00
N THR A 23 -7.53 10.98 4.34
CA THR A 23 -8.32 11.20 3.14
C THR A 23 -7.43 11.67 2.00
N PHE A 24 -7.84 11.35 0.78
CA PHE A 24 -7.17 11.83 -0.42
C PHE A 24 -8.17 11.88 -1.58
N VAL A 25 -7.81 12.63 -2.62
CA VAL A 25 -8.62 12.76 -3.84
C VAL A 25 -7.90 12.03 -4.96
N TYR A 26 -8.59 11.07 -5.57
CA TYR A 26 -8.09 10.36 -6.74
C TYR A 26 -8.51 11.09 -8.01
N ASP A 27 -7.53 11.43 -8.85
CA ASP A 27 -7.76 12.03 -10.16
C ASP A 27 -7.26 11.06 -11.23
N PRO A 28 -8.16 10.42 -12.02
CA PRO A 28 -7.74 9.48 -13.05
C PRO A 28 -6.95 10.12 -14.18
N GLU A 29 -6.99 11.44 -14.35
CA GLU A 29 -6.20 12.14 -15.37
C GLU A 29 -4.73 12.31 -14.97
N THR A 30 -4.43 12.24 -13.67
CA THR A 30 -3.05 12.35 -13.16
C THR A 30 -2.73 11.20 -12.23
N PRO A 31 -2.65 9.95 -12.75
CA PRO A 31 -2.41 8.80 -11.89
C PRO A 31 -1.03 8.82 -11.25
N VAL A 32 -0.92 8.17 -10.10
CA VAL A 32 0.37 8.01 -9.40
C VAL A 32 1.27 7.10 -10.23
N PRO A 33 2.48 7.55 -10.62
CA PRO A 33 3.40 6.71 -11.37
C PRO A 33 3.93 5.55 -10.52
N SER A 34 4.19 4.40 -11.16
CA SER A 34 4.87 3.28 -10.52
C SER A 34 6.36 3.55 -10.43
N HIS A 35 6.93 3.24 -9.25
CA HIS A 35 8.37 3.30 -9.00
C HIS A 35 8.83 1.94 -8.48
N GLY A 36 9.54 1.18 -9.32
CA GLY A 36 9.98 -0.17 -8.95
C GLY A 36 8.86 -1.19 -8.87
N ALA A 37 7.84 -1.04 -9.71
CA ALA A 37 6.69 -1.92 -9.72
C ALA A 37 7.01 -3.31 -10.26
N GLU A 38 6.23 -4.30 -9.86
CA GLU A 38 6.33 -5.68 -10.34
C GLU A 38 5.68 -5.79 -11.72
N SER A 39 6.32 -5.24 -12.73
CA SER A 39 5.74 -5.16 -14.06
C SER A 39 6.57 -5.92 -15.06
N VAL A 40 5.89 -6.52 -16.05
CA VAL A 40 6.55 -7.05 -17.24
C VAL A 40 6.81 -5.96 -18.28
N LEU A 41 6.26 -4.77 -18.09
CA LEU A 41 6.37 -3.63 -19.01
C LEU A 41 7.54 -2.73 -18.60
N THR A 42 8.74 -3.28 -18.62
CA THR A 42 9.94 -2.59 -18.17
C THR A 42 10.32 -1.37 -19.02
N THR A 43 9.74 -1.24 -20.22
CA THR A 43 9.99 -0.08 -21.08
C THR A 43 9.26 1.17 -20.63
N ILE A 44 8.22 1.03 -19.79
CA ILE A 44 7.39 2.14 -19.33
C ILE A 44 7.76 2.50 -17.90
N ALA A 45 7.99 1.50 -17.05
CA ALA A 45 8.38 1.69 -15.67
C ALA A 45 9.53 0.72 -15.34
N GLU A 46 10.43 1.17 -14.49
CA GLU A 46 11.50 0.31 -14.00
C GLU A 46 10.93 -0.73 -13.05
N ALA A 47 11.33 -1.99 -13.23
CA ALA A 47 10.89 -3.09 -12.38
C ALA A 47 11.85 -3.32 -11.23
N GLY A 48 11.37 -4.00 -10.17
CA GLY A 48 12.16 -4.39 -9.04
C GLY A 48 12.20 -3.36 -7.92
N SER A 49 13.16 -3.51 -7.03
CA SER A 49 13.34 -2.64 -5.87
C SER A 49 14.15 -1.42 -6.28
N LEU A 50 13.46 -0.30 -6.43
CA LEU A 50 14.07 0.99 -6.76
C LEU A 50 13.86 1.98 -5.63
N LEU A 51 14.68 3.02 -5.63
CA LEU A 51 14.55 4.13 -4.70
C LEU A 51 13.18 4.79 -4.88
N GLN A 52 12.43 4.90 -3.79
CA GLN A 52 11.08 5.44 -3.78
C GLN A 52 11.10 6.89 -3.31
N PRO A 53 10.08 7.70 -3.70
CA PRO A 53 9.95 9.06 -3.20
C PRO A 53 9.71 9.08 -1.69
N GLU A 54 9.81 10.25 -1.09
CA GLU A 54 9.53 10.46 0.33
C GLU A 54 8.07 10.18 0.69
N PRO A 55 7.75 9.92 1.97
CA PRO A 55 6.36 9.71 2.40
C PRO A 55 5.46 10.89 2.03
N ASP A 56 4.20 10.59 1.69
CA ASP A 56 3.18 11.58 1.31
C ASP A 56 3.65 12.54 0.21
N TYR A 57 4.44 12.04 -0.73
CA TYR A 57 5.02 12.86 -1.80
C TYR A 57 3.96 13.44 -2.76
N ARG A 58 2.74 12.96 -2.71
CA ARG A 58 1.59 13.49 -3.46
C ARG A 58 0.37 13.55 -2.55
N PRO A 59 -0.57 14.50 -2.80
CA PRO A 59 -1.81 14.58 -2.01
C PRO A 59 -2.69 13.34 -2.14
N ASP A 60 -2.56 12.55 -3.22
CA ASP A 60 -3.33 11.34 -3.46
C ASP A 60 -2.62 10.05 -3.03
N VAL A 61 -1.54 10.17 -2.29
CA VAL A 61 -0.82 9.05 -1.66
C VAL A 61 -0.77 9.30 -0.17
N VAL A 62 -1.21 8.32 0.62
CA VAL A 62 -1.09 8.39 2.07
C VAL A 62 -0.08 7.35 2.53
N SER A 63 0.86 7.76 3.36
CA SER A 63 1.96 6.93 3.81
C SER A 63 1.89 6.69 5.31
N PHE A 64 2.25 5.47 5.70
CA PHE A 64 2.30 5.03 7.10
C PHE A 64 3.69 4.44 7.35
N VAL A 65 4.37 4.91 8.39
CA VAL A 65 5.76 4.51 8.67
C VAL A 65 5.86 3.97 10.09
N SER A 66 6.53 2.83 10.24
CA SER A 66 6.78 2.23 11.55
C SER A 66 7.94 2.93 12.27
N ALA A 67 8.06 2.68 13.57
CA ALA A 67 9.31 2.95 14.29
C ALA A 67 10.43 2.07 13.72
N PRO A 68 11.70 2.45 13.90
CA PRO A 68 12.82 1.60 13.49
C PRO A 68 12.74 0.23 14.16
N LEU A 69 13.00 -0.81 13.38
CA LEU A 69 12.96 -2.19 13.88
C LEU A 69 14.16 -2.45 14.77
N GLU A 70 13.94 -3.08 15.91
CA GLU A 70 15.02 -3.48 16.82
C GLU A 70 15.73 -4.73 16.31
N LYS A 71 15.02 -5.60 15.62
CA LYS A 71 15.53 -6.85 15.08
C LYS A 71 15.19 -6.97 13.60
N ALA A 72 15.98 -7.74 12.87
CA ALA A 72 15.64 -8.10 11.50
C ALA A 72 14.26 -8.74 11.44
N LEU A 73 13.50 -8.39 10.43
CA LEU A 73 12.16 -8.95 10.20
C LEU A 73 12.16 -9.69 8.88
N PRO A 74 12.26 -11.03 8.90
CA PRO A 74 12.10 -11.81 7.69
C PRO A 74 10.63 -11.86 7.32
N ILE A 75 10.33 -11.50 6.09
CA ILE A 75 8.99 -11.60 5.52
C ILE A 75 9.02 -12.73 4.50
N CYS A 76 8.28 -13.79 4.79
CA CYS A 76 8.24 -14.97 3.96
C CYS A 76 6.78 -15.38 3.79
N GLY A 77 6.29 -15.38 2.55
CA GLY A 77 4.91 -15.70 2.24
C GLY A 77 4.10 -14.50 1.81
N GLN A 78 2.82 -14.49 2.14
CA GLN A 78 1.86 -13.51 1.66
C GLN A 78 1.68 -12.36 2.66
N ILE A 79 1.52 -11.15 2.13
CA ILE A 79 1.15 -9.98 2.92
C ILE A 79 -0.29 -9.61 2.58
N LYS A 80 -1.07 -9.28 3.60
CA LYS A 80 -2.44 -8.78 3.45
C LYS A 80 -2.54 -7.43 4.13
N VAL A 81 -3.12 -6.47 3.42
CA VAL A 81 -3.38 -5.12 3.95
C VAL A 81 -4.89 -4.95 4.03
N HIS A 82 -5.42 -4.93 5.25
CA HIS A 82 -6.84 -4.75 5.51
C HIS A 82 -7.12 -3.27 5.74
N LEU A 83 -8.03 -2.72 4.96
CA LEU A 83 -8.39 -1.30 5.03
C LEU A 83 -9.90 -1.15 5.24
N ASN A 84 -10.27 -0.21 6.11
CA ASN A 84 -11.64 0.29 6.16
C ASN A 84 -11.64 1.57 5.33
N VAL A 85 -12.44 1.58 4.26
CA VAL A 85 -12.43 2.65 3.27
C VAL A 85 -13.83 3.19 3.05
N SER A 86 -13.90 4.43 2.59
CA SER A 86 -15.12 5.07 2.17
C SER A 86 -14.80 5.96 0.97
N THR A 87 -15.68 6.03 0.00
CA THR A 87 -15.53 6.86 -1.18
C THR A 87 -16.88 7.48 -1.57
N ASP A 88 -16.83 8.53 -2.36
CA ASP A 88 -18.02 9.21 -2.87
C ASP A 88 -18.46 8.71 -4.25
N VAL A 89 -17.83 7.64 -4.75
CA VAL A 89 -18.19 7.00 -6.03
C VAL A 89 -18.65 5.57 -5.80
N ASP A 90 -19.25 4.95 -6.84
CA ASP A 90 -19.81 3.60 -6.75
C ASP A 90 -18.75 2.52 -6.54
N ASP A 91 -17.57 2.72 -7.08
CA ASP A 91 -16.47 1.79 -6.97
C ASP A 91 -15.16 2.52 -7.23
N THR A 92 -14.10 2.04 -6.60
CA THR A 92 -12.75 2.57 -6.85
C THR A 92 -11.71 1.51 -6.49
N ALA A 93 -10.51 1.66 -7.04
CA ALA A 93 -9.39 0.81 -6.72
C ALA A 93 -8.57 1.39 -5.58
N PHE A 94 -7.99 0.51 -4.77
CA PHE A 94 -7.01 0.87 -3.76
C PHE A 94 -5.74 0.08 -4.01
N THR A 95 -4.62 0.78 -4.04
CA THR A 95 -3.30 0.17 -4.13
C THR A 95 -2.60 0.28 -2.79
N ALA A 96 -1.76 -0.70 -2.50
CA ALA A 96 -0.88 -0.65 -1.34
C ALA A 96 0.51 -1.07 -1.79
N LYS A 97 1.53 -0.39 -1.29
CA LYS A 97 2.92 -0.65 -1.60
C LYS A 97 3.70 -0.70 -0.30
N LEU A 98 4.39 -1.82 -0.05
CA LEU A 98 5.21 -1.99 1.14
C LEU A 98 6.67 -1.75 0.79
N MET A 99 7.35 -1.01 1.65
CA MET A 99 8.73 -0.57 1.45
C MET A 99 9.58 -0.77 2.70
N GLU A 100 10.86 -0.92 2.50
CA GLU A 100 11.86 -0.77 3.56
C GLU A 100 12.49 0.61 3.46
N VAL A 101 12.50 1.33 4.58
CA VAL A 101 13.16 2.63 4.70
C VAL A 101 14.43 2.44 5.53
N PHE A 102 15.58 2.63 4.90
CA PHE A 102 16.87 2.45 5.55
C PHE A 102 17.18 3.63 6.50
N PRO A 103 18.13 3.46 7.43
CA PRO A 103 18.46 4.53 8.39
C PRO A 103 18.86 5.87 7.76
N ASP A 104 19.35 5.85 6.52
CA ASP A 104 19.68 7.08 5.79
C ASP A 104 18.48 7.75 5.12
N GLY A 105 17.26 7.18 5.30
CA GLY A 105 16.03 7.72 4.76
C GLY A 105 15.63 7.20 3.38
N ARG A 106 16.49 6.44 2.71
CA ARG A 106 16.16 5.87 1.40
C ARG A 106 15.15 4.75 1.54
N ALA A 107 14.11 4.77 0.71
CA ALA A 107 13.05 3.78 0.70
C ALA A 107 13.10 2.94 -0.56
N TYR A 108 12.95 1.63 -0.41
CA TYR A 108 12.94 0.68 -1.52
C TYR A 108 11.68 -0.16 -1.48
N ASN A 109 11.06 -0.34 -2.64
CA ASN A 109 9.85 -1.14 -2.79
C ASN A 109 10.12 -2.62 -2.52
N ILE A 110 9.29 -3.23 -1.68
CA ILE A 110 9.30 -4.68 -1.44
C ILE A 110 8.26 -5.35 -2.31
N ARG A 111 6.99 -4.96 -2.17
CA ARG A 111 5.85 -5.51 -2.89
C ARG A 111 4.73 -4.50 -2.98
N GLY A 112 3.84 -4.71 -3.94
CA GLY A 112 2.62 -3.95 -4.08
C GLY A 112 1.45 -4.84 -4.46
N GLY A 113 0.25 -4.31 -4.33
CA GLY A 113 -0.99 -4.98 -4.69
C GLY A 113 -2.10 -3.99 -4.95
N ILE A 114 -3.22 -4.49 -5.44
CA ILE A 114 -4.39 -3.69 -5.78
C ILE A 114 -5.65 -4.49 -5.48
N THR A 115 -6.70 -3.80 -5.08
CA THR A 115 -8.05 -4.34 -5.03
C THR A 115 -9.05 -3.24 -5.38
N THR A 116 -10.30 -3.62 -5.57
CA THR A 116 -11.41 -2.68 -5.73
C THR A 116 -12.45 -2.96 -4.66
N ILE A 117 -13.31 -1.98 -4.36
CA ILE A 117 -14.41 -2.20 -3.43
C ILE A 117 -15.30 -3.33 -3.94
N ALA A 118 -15.64 -3.30 -5.24
CA ALA A 118 -16.51 -4.32 -5.84
C ALA A 118 -15.94 -5.74 -5.72
N ALA A 119 -14.61 -5.89 -5.88
CA ALA A 119 -13.97 -7.20 -5.79
C ALA A 119 -14.05 -7.81 -4.39
N ASP A 120 -14.11 -6.98 -3.36
CA ASP A 120 -14.09 -7.42 -1.96
C ASP A 120 -15.48 -7.46 -1.32
N LEU A 121 -16.53 -7.07 -2.04
CA LEU A 121 -17.90 -7.21 -1.56
C LEU A 121 -18.38 -8.64 -1.74
N PRO A 122 -19.28 -9.13 -0.84
CA PRO A 122 -19.95 -10.39 -1.07
C PRO A 122 -20.72 -10.39 -2.39
N GLU A 123 -20.82 -11.57 -3.01
CA GLU A 123 -21.54 -11.72 -4.28
C GLU A 123 -22.97 -11.17 -4.19
N GLY A 124 -23.38 -10.41 -5.20
CA GLY A 124 -24.70 -9.81 -5.28
C GLY A 124 -24.86 -8.51 -4.50
N GLN A 125 -23.83 -8.07 -3.77
CA GLN A 125 -23.86 -6.79 -3.07
C GLN A 125 -23.20 -5.69 -3.89
N THR A 126 -23.72 -4.47 -3.72
CA THR A 126 -23.15 -3.27 -4.34
C THR A 126 -22.76 -2.28 -3.25
N TYR A 127 -21.73 -1.48 -3.54
CA TYR A 127 -21.29 -0.44 -2.64
C TYR A 127 -22.19 0.79 -2.77
N THR A 128 -22.56 1.36 -1.63
CA THR A 128 -23.27 2.64 -1.58
C THR A 128 -22.26 3.74 -1.23
N PRO A 129 -22.10 4.78 -2.07
CA PRO A 129 -21.19 5.88 -1.76
C PRO A 129 -21.42 6.46 -0.36
N GLY A 130 -20.32 6.73 0.34
CA GLY A 130 -20.35 7.24 1.71
C GLY A 130 -20.37 6.19 2.80
N GLN A 131 -20.64 4.92 2.47
CA GLN A 131 -20.58 3.83 3.44
C GLN A 131 -19.13 3.38 3.65
N THR A 132 -18.88 2.79 4.82
CA THR A 132 -17.60 2.14 5.09
C THR A 132 -17.60 0.74 4.50
N ALA A 133 -16.57 0.41 3.75
CA ALA A 133 -16.33 -0.92 3.22
C ALA A 133 -14.99 -1.46 3.74
N LYS A 134 -14.90 -2.78 3.87
CA LYS A 134 -13.65 -3.45 4.22
C LYS A 134 -13.05 -4.02 2.94
N VAL A 135 -11.81 -3.66 2.66
CA VAL A 135 -11.07 -4.19 1.52
C VAL A 135 -9.78 -4.82 1.98
N CYS A 136 -9.27 -5.77 1.21
CA CYS A 136 -8.02 -6.44 1.50
C CYS A 136 -7.15 -6.40 0.24
N VAL A 137 -6.02 -5.71 0.33
CA VAL A 137 -5.00 -5.74 -0.71
C VAL A 137 -4.05 -6.88 -0.40
N GLU A 138 -3.96 -7.84 -1.31
CA GLU A 138 -3.08 -8.99 -1.17
C GLU A 138 -1.83 -8.78 -2.01
N MET A 139 -0.67 -9.05 -1.41
CA MET A 139 0.61 -9.03 -2.08
C MET A 139 1.10 -10.47 -2.19
N TRP A 140 1.63 -10.82 -3.36
CA TRP A 140 2.06 -12.18 -3.66
C TRP A 140 3.23 -12.61 -2.78
N ASP A 141 3.47 -13.92 -2.76
CA ASP A 141 4.52 -14.49 -1.96
C ASP A 141 5.86 -13.82 -2.23
N MET A 142 6.57 -13.57 -1.17
CA MET A 142 7.87 -12.93 -1.22
C MET A 142 8.82 -13.52 -0.19
N ASN A 143 10.07 -13.20 -0.33
CA ASN A 143 11.10 -13.52 0.61
C ASN A 143 12.02 -12.30 0.72
N TRP A 144 11.83 -11.53 1.78
CA TRP A 144 12.57 -10.29 2.02
C TRP A 144 12.85 -10.14 3.50
N THR A 145 14.06 -9.80 3.88
CA THR A 145 14.40 -9.53 5.27
C THR A 145 14.63 -8.04 5.45
N VAL A 146 13.77 -7.40 6.25
CA VAL A 146 13.93 -6.00 6.64
C VAL A 146 14.99 -5.94 7.72
N GLN A 147 15.95 -5.03 7.57
CA GLN A 147 17.13 -4.96 8.43
C GLN A 147 16.83 -4.26 9.77
N PRO A 148 17.58 -4.58 10.83
CA PRO A 148 17.49 -3.80 12.07
C PRO A 148 17.84 -2.34 11.80
N GLY A 149 17.11 -1.43 12.45
CA GLY A 149 17.26 0.01 12.25
C GLY A 149 16.48 0.57 11.09
N SER A 150 16.02 -0.27 10.18
CA SER A 150 15.11 0.15 9.11
C SER A 150 13.67 0.29 9.63
N CYS A 151 12.88 1.08 8.91
CA CYS A 151 11.44 1.19 9.14
C CYS A 151 10.68 0.46 8.03
N LEU A 152 9.48 0.01 8.32
CA LEU A 152 8.51 -0.38 7.31
C LEU A 152 7.69 0.84 6.91
N ARG A 153 7.39 0.95 5.63
CA ARG A 153 6.51 2.01 5.10
C ARG A 153 5.47 1.39 4.20
N LEU A 154 4.22 1.80 4.39
CA LEU A 154 3.09 1.41 3.54
C LEU A 154 2.54 2.66 2.89
N ASP A 155 2.48 2.69 1.57
CA ASP A 155 1.80 3.73 0.81
C ASP A 155 0.48 3.18 0.29
N VAL A 156 -0.59 3.95 0.47
CA VAL A 156 -1.93 3.63 -0.03
C VAL A 156 -2.38 4.74 -0.96
N SER A 157 -2.90 4.37 -2.13
CA SER A 157 -3.47 5.29 -3.08
C SER A 157 -4.55 4.59 -3.91
N SER A 158 -5.17 5.32 -4.83
CA SER A 158 -6.15 4.74 -5.76
C SER A 158 -5.57 4.47 -7.14
N SER A 159 -4.30 4.80 -7.39
CA SER A 159 -3.65 4.53 -8.66
C SER A 159 -2.18 4.20 -8.47
N ASP A 160 -1.63 3.40 -9.39
CA ASP A 160 -0.21 3.06 -9.45
C ASP A 160 0.13 2.75 -10.91
N PHE A 161 0.11 3.80 -11.72
CA PHE A 161 0.40 3.70 -13.14
C PHE A 161 1.91 3.60 -13.37
N PRO A 162 2.42 2.78 -14.32
CA PRO A 162 1.66 2.02 -15.30
C PRO A 162 1.40 0.55 -14.93
N GLN A 163 1.76 0.09 -13.72
CA GLN A 163 1.63 -1.31 -13.37
C GLN A 163 0.17 -1.77 -13.35
N TYR A 164 -0.72 -0.94 -12.81
CA TYR A 164 -2.13 -1.24 -12.70
C TYR A 164 -2.95 -0.30 -13.57
N ALA A 165 -4.10 -0.76 -14.03
CA ALA A 165 -5.03 0.09 -14.74
C ALA A 165 -5.57 1.18 -13.82
N VAL A 166 -5.74 2.39 -14.38
CA VAL A 166 -6.38 3.48 -13.65
C VAL A 166 -7.88 3.20 -13.57
N HIS A 167 -8.43 3.28 -12.37
CA HIS A 167 -9.85 3.09 -12.12
C HIS A 167 -10.53 4.46 -12.00
N SER A 168 -11.50 4.71 -12.86
CA SER A 168 -12.23 5.98 -12.91
C SER A 168 -13.58 5.89 -12.23
#